data_59ad0c0c1a46b9154c201127a9cececb
#
_entry.id   59ad0c0c1a46b9154c201127a9cececb
#
_cell.length_a   1.000
_cell.length_b   1.000
_cell.length_c   1.000
_cell.angle_alpha   90.00
_cell.angle_beta   90.00
_cell.angle_gamma   90.00
#
_symmetry.space_group_name_H-M   'P 1'
#
loop_
_entity.id
_entity.type
_entity.pdbx_description
1 polymer ?
#
loop_
_entity_poly.entity_id
_entity_poly.type
_entity_poly.pdbx_seq_one_letter_code
_entity_poly.pdbx_strand_id
1 'polypeptide(L)'
;MRLENKVAIVTGGASGIGETSVRLFAKEGAKVVIADFSPRGNELAEELNQAGFDALFVKTDVTKQDEVKNMVSATVEKFGKVDILFANAGIAKDAPGHLLSMEDWQRTIDINLTGVFLCDKYVIEQMLAQGTGGAIVNCGSIHSHAGKAGVTAYSSAKGGVKLLTQTLGLTYAKQGIRVNAVCPGYIDTPLIAGRNEALNEHLIGLHPMGRLGKPEEVAKAVLFLASDDASFVTGTSLLVDGGYTAQ
;
A
#
# COMPACT_ATOMS: atom_id res chain seq x y z
N MET A 1 21.80 5.85 -0.71
CA MET A 1 20.40 5.54 -1.11
C MET A 1 19.94 4.30 -0.36
N ARG A 2 18.75 4.35 0.24
CA ARG A 2 18.25 3.27 1.14
C ARG A 2 17.76 2.04 0.38
N LEU A 3 17.42 2.19 -0.93
CA LEU A 3 16.88 1.14 -1.78
C LEU A 3 17.75 0.88 -3.02
N GLU A 4 19.03 1.17 -2.93
CA GLU A 4 19.96 0.99 -4.04
C GLU A 4 19.94 -0.46 -4.55
N ASN A 5 19.79 -0.63 -5.86
CA ASN A 5 19.69 -1.94 -6.54
C ASN A 5 18.48 -2.81 -6.15
N LYS A 6 17.49 -2.28 -5.42
CA LYS A 6 16.23 -2.97 -5.13
C LYS A 6 15.23 -2.78 -6.26
N VAL A 7 14.34 -3.76 -6.43
CA VAL A 7 13.19 -3.70 -7.35
C VAL A 7 11.92 -3.66 -6.52
N ALA A 8 11.13 -2.60 -6.67
CA ALA A 8 9.96 -2.32 -5.86
C ALA A 8 8.68 -2.24 -6.70
N ILE A 9 7.67 -3.04 -6.35
CA ILE A 9 6.32 -2.96 -6.92
C ILE A 9 5.46 -2.11 -5.98
N VAL A 10 4.72 -1.15 -6.54
CA VAL A 10 3.73 -0.34 -5.80
C VAL A 10 2.38 -0.48 -6.48
N THR A 11 1.40 -1.10 -5.82
CA THR A 11 0.03 -1.16 -6.32
C THR A 11 -0.75 0.09 -5.96
N GLY A 12 -1.66 0.55 -6.83
CA GLY A 12 -2.26 1.88 -6.70
C GLY A 12 -1.21 2.98 -6.79
N GLY A 13 -0.16 2.75 -7.60
CA GLY A 13 1.01 3.60 -7.70
C GLY A 13 0.85 4.87 -8.53
N ALA A 14 -0.32 5.07 -9.18
CA ALA A 14 -0.55 6.21 -10.08
C ALA A 14 -1.06 7.48 -9.37
N SER A 15 -1.34 7.44 -8.06
CA SER A 15 -1.86 8.60 -7.34
C SER A 15 -1.57 8.55 -5.83
N GLY A 16 -1.73 9.70 -5.15
CA GLY A 16 -1.73 9.82 -3.70
C GLY A 16 -0.50 9.24 -3.01
N ILE A 17 -0.72 8.42 -1.98
CA ILE A 17 0.37 7.77 -1.22
C ILE A 17 1.20 6.85 -2.13
N GLY A 18 0.55 6.14 -3.07
CA GLY A 18 1.23 5.24 -4.00
C GLY A 18 2.21 5.99 -4.90
N GLU A 19 1.76 7.04 -5.60
CA GLU A 19 2.62 7.87 -6.46
C GLU A 19 3.77 8.50 -5.66
N THR A 20 3.46 9.04 -4.47
CA THR A 20 4.49 9.64 -3.60
C THR A 20 5.55 8.60 -3.18
N SER A 21 5.12 7.37 -2.89
CA SER A 21 6.03 6.26 -2.58
C SER A 21 6.87 5.84 -3.78
N VAL A 22 6.27 5.74 -4.98
CA VAL A 22 6.99 5.46 -6.23
C VAL A 22 8.11 6.47 -6.45
N ARG A 23 7.78 7.77 -6.39
CA ARG A 23 8.76 8.85 -6.57
C ARG A 23 9.87 8.82 -5.51
N LEU A 24 9.52 8.53 -4.26
CA LEU A 24 10.49 8.44 -3.17
C LEU A 24 11.40 7.21 -3.35
N PHE A 25 10.85 6.05 -3.71
CA PHE A 25 11.62 4.83 -3.91
C PHE A 25 12.61 4.97 -5.07
N ALA A 26 12.18 5.60 -6.19
CA ALA A 26 13.06 5.91 -7.30
C ALA A 26 14.24 6.82 -6.87
N LYS A 27 13.97 7.88 -6.10
CA LYS A 27 15.00 8.77 -5.55
C LYS A 27 15.95 8.06 -4.58
N GLU A 28 15.49 7.01 -3.92
CA GLU A 28 16.29 6.17 -3.02
C GLU A 28 17.00 5.01 -3.72
N GLY A 29 17.00 5.00 -5.07
CA GLY A 29 17.79 4.09 -5.89
C GLY A 29 17.10 2.79 -6.29
N ALA A 30 15.79 2.65 -6.03
CA ALA A 30 15.04 1.50 -6.50
C ALA A 30 14.64 1.62 -7.97
N LYS A 31 14.62 0.49 -8.67
CA LYS A 31 13.84 0.31 -9.89
C LYS A 31 12.39 0.13 -9.48
N VAL A 32 11.47 0.92 -10.05
CA VAL A 32 10.09 0.96 -9.57
C VAL A 32 9.10 0.42 -10.60
N VAL A 33 8.14 -0.37 -10.13
CA VAL A 33 7.02 -0.85 -10.93
C VAL A 33 5.74 -0.20 -10.40
N ILE A 34 5.09 0.56 -11.26
CA ILE A 34 3.82 1.23 -11.00
C ILE A 34 2.72 0.29 -11.46
N ALA A 35 2.07 -0.40 -10.52
CA ALA A 35 0.96 -1.28 -10.81
C ALA A 35 -0.35 -0.56 -10.50
N ASP A 36 -1.12 -0.21 -11.53
CA ASP A 36 -2.35 0.55 -11.35
C ASP A 36 -3.37 0.22 -12.44
N PHE A 37 -4.65 0.39 -12.12
CA PHE A 37 -5.73 0.29 -13.10
C PHE A 37 -5.77 1.52 -14.02
N SER A 38 -5.36 2.68 -13.50
CA SER A 38 -5.36 3.96 -14.20
C SER A 38 -4.23 4.08 -15.22
N PRO A 39 -4.51 4.55 -16.46
CA PRO A 39 -3.47 4.84 -17.45
C PRO A 39 -2.49 5.95 -17.02
N ARG A 40 -2.83 6.76 -16.02
CA ARG A 40 -1.92 7.76 -15.42
C ARG A 40 -0.60 7.14 -14.96
N GLY A 41 -0.60 5.85 -14.61
CA GLY A 41 0.62 5.13 -14.24
C GLY A 41 1.65 5.08 -15.37
N ASN A 42 1.22 5.04 -16.64
CA ASN A 42 2.13 5.08 -17.78
C ASN A 42 2.82 6.45 -17.92
N GLU A 43 2.04 7.53 -17.77
CA GLU A 43 2.58 8.90 -17.80
C GLU A 43 3.63 9.10 -16.70
N LEU A 44 3.34 8.60 -15.48
CA LEU A 44 4.28 8.65 -14.36
C LEU A 44 5.56 7.86 -14.64
N ALA A 45 5.45 6.67 -15.26
CA ALA A 45 6.63 5.89 -15.65
C ALA A 45 7.48 6.62 -16.68
N GLU A 46 6.86 7.27 -17.68
CA GLU A 46 7.55 8.07 -18.66
C GLU A 46 8.24 9.29 -18.04
N GLU A 47 7.56 10.02 -17.14
CA GLU A 47 8.15 11.13 -16.36
C GLU A 47 9.42 10.69 -15.60
N LEU A 48 9.35 9.55 -14.92
CA LEU A 48 10.47 9.03 -14.13
C LEU A 48 11.62 8.58 -15.01
N ASN A 49 11.34 7.90 -16.13
CA ASN A 49 12.37 7.46 -17.08
C ASN A 49 13.06 8.67 -17.74
N GLN A 50 12.33 9.72 -18.09
CA GLN A 50 12.90 10.97 -18.61
C GLN A 50 13.79 11.68 -17.57
N ALA A 51 13.47 11.52 -16.28
CA ALA A 51 14.28 12.04 -15.17
C ALA A 51 15.50 11.15 -14.83
N GLY A 52 15.73 10.06 -15.57
CA GLY A 52 16.88 9.16 -15.40
C GLY A 52 16.67 8.05 -14.36
N PHE A 53 15.44 7.78 -13.94
CA PHE A 53 15.11 6.65 -13.07
C PHE A 53 14.65 5.44 -13.91
N ASP A 54 14.73 4.24 -13.32
CA ASP A 54 14.21 3.00 -13.92
C ASP A 54 12.76 2.78 -13.47
N ALA A 55 11.78 3.04 -14.32
CA ALA A 55 10.37 2.85 -14.02
C ALA A 55 9.65 2.00 -15.09
N LEU A 56 8.72 1.15 -14.64
CA LEU A 56 7.84 0.34 -15.48
C LEU A 56 6.39 0.54 -15.04
N PHE A 57 5.48 0.77 -15.98
CA PHE A 57 4.05 0.68 -15.71
C PHE A 57 3.51 -0.68 -16.13
N VAL A 58 2.72 -1.29 -15.23
CA VAL A 58 1.95 -2.50 -15.54
C VAL A 58 0.49 -2.24 -15.16
N LYS A 59 -0.39 -2.22 -16.18
CA LYS A 59 -1.83 -2.11 -15.90
C LYS A 59 -2.29 -3.30 -15.09
N THR A 60 -2.86 -3.06 -13.91
CA THR A 60 -3.18 -4.10 -12.95
C THR A 60 -4.48 -3.78 -12.20
N ASP A 61 -5.48 -4.63 -12.35
CA ASP A 61 -6.62 -4.75 -11.43
C ASP A 61 -6.26 -5.78 -10.37
N VAL A 62 -6.04 -5.35 -9.14
CA VAL A 62 -5.63 -6.22 -8.01
C VAL A 62 -6.68 -7.28 -7.66
N THR A 63 -7.93 -7.14 -8.11
CA THR A 63 -8.99 -8.15 -7.93
C THR A 63 -8.86 -9.31 -8.92
N LYS A 64 -8.02 -9.18 -9.96
CA LYS A 64 -7.84 -10.16 -11.03
C LYS A 64 -6.53 -10.92 -10.83
N GLN A 65 -6.65 -12.17 -10.42
CA GLN A 65 -5.48 -13.02 -10.13
C GLN A 65 -4.47 -13.05 -11.29
N ASP A 66 -4.94 -13.14 -12.54
CA ASP A 66 -4.05 -13.24 -13.69
C ASP A 66 -3.33 -11.91 -13.99
N GLU A 67 -3.96 -10.77 -13.70
CA GLU A 67 -3.31 -9.47 -13.81
C GLU A 67 -2.24 -9.27 -12.73
N VAL A 68 -2.49 -9.76 -11.50
CA VAL A 68 -1.48 -9.74 -10.42
C VAL A 68 -0.30 -10.66 -10.75
N LYS A 69 -0.54 -11.85 -11.31
CA LYS A 69 0.54 -12.72 -11.81
C LYS A 69 1.35 -12.05 -12.90
N ASN A 70 0.67 -11.40 -13.87
CA ASN A 70 1.33 -10.67 -14.93
C ASN A 70 2.18 -9.52 -14.38
N MET A 71 1.71 -8.79 -13.36
CA MET A 71 2.48 -7.75 -12.69
C MET A 71 3.82 -8.28 -12.17
N VAL A 72 3.81 -9.43 -11.50
CA VAL A 72 5.03 -10.05 -10.98
C VAL A 72 5.93 -10.54 -12.12
N SER A 73 5.39 -11.25 -13.10
CA SER A 73 6.19 -11.78 -14.22
C SER A 73 6.80 -10.68 -15.08
N ALA A 74 6.06 -9.61 -15.40
CA ALA A 74 6.58 -8.46 -16.13
C ALA A 74 7.69 -7.72 -15.34
N THR A 75 7.57 -7.67 -14.00
CA THR A 75 8.62 -7.12 -13.13
C THR A 75 9.91 -7.95 -13.24
N VAL A 76 9.79 -9.28 -13.15
CA VAL A 76 10.94 -10.19 -13.24
C VAL A 76 11.55 -10.16 -14.64
N GLU A 77 10.74 -10.15 -15.67
CA GLU A 77 11.21 -10.03 -17.07
C GLU A 77 12.03 -8.75 -17.27
N LYS A 78 11.55 -7.62 -16.76
CA LYS A 78 12.19 -6.31 -16.94
C LYS A 78 13.42 -6.11 -16.06
N PHE A 79 13.34 -6.52 -14.77
CA PHE A 79 14.32 -6.15 -13.74
C PHE A 79 15.01 -7.35 -13.07
N GLY A 80 14.62 -8.58 -13.40
CA GLY A 80 15.25 -9.81 -12.96
C GLY A 80 14.80 -10.35 -11.59
N LYS A 81 14.11 -9.54 -10.76
CA LYS A 81 13.71 -9.90 -9.40
C LYS A 81 12.59 -9.02 -8.85
N VAL A 82 12.10 -9.38 -7.65
CA VAL A 82 11.24 -8.52 -6.82
C VAL A 82 11.82 -8.51 -5.41
N ASP A 83 12.19 -7.34 -4.89
CA ASP A 83 12.71 -7.17 -3.52
C ASP A 83 11.67 -6.55 -2.57
N ILE A 84 10.77 -5.71 -3.10
CA ILE A 84 9.83 -4.92 -2.30
C ILE A 84 8.46 -4.95 -2.95
N LEU A 85 7.41 -5.11 -2.12
CA LEU A 85 6.03 -4.83 -2.48
C LEU A 85 5.47 -3.76 -1.53
N PHE A 86 4.86 -2.72 -2.08
CA PHE A 86 3.91 -1.89 -1.35
C PHE A 86 2.51 -2.15 -1.88
N ALA A 87 1.73 -2.97 -1.16
CA ALA A 87 0.34 -3.28 -1.48
C ALA A 87 -0.58 -2.15 -1.01
N ASN A 88 -0.70 -1.11 -1.85
CA ASN A 88 -1.36 0.15 -1.51
C ASN A 88 -2.71 0.34 -2.20
N ALA A 89 -3.00 -0.35 -3.29
CA ALA A 89 -4.28 -0.21 -4.01
C ALA A 89 -5.48 -0.33 -3.06
N GLY A 90 -6.42 0.61 -3.15
CA GLY A 90 -7.58 0.61 -2.27
C GLY A 90 -8.63 1.66 -2.64
N ILE A 91 -9.85 1.45 -2.15
CA ILE A 91 -10.98 2.37 -2.28
C ILE A 91 -11.58 2.65 -0.91
N ALA A 92 -12.32 3.76 -0.80
CA ALA A 92 -13.04 4.14 0.41
C ALA A 92 -14.49 4.53 0.05
N LYS A 93 -15.33 3.54 -0.25
CA LYS A 93 -16.77 3.70 -0.41
C LYS A 93 -17.46 2.84 0.64
N ASP A 94 -18.27 3.46 1.49
CA ASP A 94 -18.87 2.76 2.63
C ASP A 94 -20.21 3.39 3.06
N ALA A 95 -20.94 2.66 3.91
CA ALA A 95 -22.20 3.10 4.49
C ALA A 95 -22.44 2.38 5.83
N PRO A 96 -23.42 2.86 6.66
CA PRO A 96 -23.91 2.10 7.81
C PRO A 96 -24.35 0.68 7.41
N GLY A 97 -24.06 -0.32 8.24
CA GLY A 97 -24.17 -1.74 7.86
C GLY A 97 -25.52 -2.16 7.27
N HIS A 98 -26.65 -1.62 7.76
CA HIS A 98 -27.98 -1.95 7.25
C HIS A 98 -28.33 -1.24 5.91
N LEU A 99 -27.54 -0.23 5.50
CA LEU A 99 -27.70 0.51 4.24
C LEU A 99 -26.64 0.13 3.21
N LEU A 100 -25.59 -0.59 3.61
CA LEU A 100 -24.52 -1.00 2.72
C LEU A 100 -25.01 -2.09 1.78
N SER A 101 -24.92 -1.86 0.47
CA SER A 101 -25.25 -2.88 -0.52
C SER A 101 -24.23 -4.03 -0.50
N MET A 102 -24.69 -5.25 -0.85
CA MET A 102 -23.77 -6.39 -0.99
C MET A 102 -22.75 -6.18 -2.10
N GLU A 103 -23.10 -5.43 -3.14
CA GLU A 103 -22.18 -5.06 -4.21
C GLU A 103 -21.04 -4.18 -3.69
N ASP A 104 -21.34 -3.10 -2.95
CA ASP A 104 -20.32 -2.20 -2.37
C ASP A 104 -19.49 -2.90 -1.29
N TRP A 105 -20.13 -3.76 -0.48
CA TRP A 105 -19.42 -4.62 0.48
C TRP A 105 -18.41 -5.50 -0.25
N GLN A 106 -18.85 -6.29 -1.22
CA GLN A 106 -18.00 -7.24 -1.93
C GLN A 106 -16.87 -6.52 -2.66
N ARG A 107 -17.19 -5.44 -3.38
CA ARG A 107 -16.20 -4.62 -4.08
C ARG A 107 -15.12 -4.08 -3.13
N THR A 108 -15.52 -3.62 -1.94
CA THR A 108 -14.59 -3.12 -0.93
C THR A 108 -13.69 -4.24 -0.39
N ILE A 109 -14.25 -5.41 -0.11
CA ILE A 109 -13.48 -6.60 0.32
C ILE A 109 -12.54 -7.06 -0.79
N ASP A 110 -13.02 -7.14 -2.04
CA ASP A 110 -12.23 -7.63 -3.17
C ASP A 110 -11.00 -6.76 -3.42
N ILE A 111 -11.12 -5.43 -3.33
CA ILE A 111 -10.00 -4.54 -3.57
C ILE A 111 -9.10 -4.42 -2.33
N ASN A 112 -9.69 -4.10 -1.15
CA ASN A 112 -8.91 -3.72 0.03
C ASN A 112 -8.38 -4.89 0.87
N LEU A 113 -8.87 -6.12 0.66
CA LEU A 113 -8.42 -7.32 1.37
C LEU A 113 -7.99 -8.43 0.42
N THR A 114 -8.87 -8.90 -0.46
CA THR A 114 -8.53 -9.98 -1.39
C THR A 114 -7.41 -9.55 -2.35
N GLY A 115 -7.45 -8.32 -2.86
CA GLY A 115 -6.42 -7.76 -3.73
C GLY A 115 -5.05 -7.65 -3.03
N VAL A 116 -5.03 -7.24 -1.75
CA VAL A 116 -3.80 -7.24 -0.94
C VAL A 116 -3.27 -8.67 -0.80
N PHE A 117 -4.13 -9.62 -0.44
CA PHE A 117 -3.74 -11.03 -0.33
C PHE A 117 -3.18 -11.59 -1.64
N LEU A 118 -3.80 -11.30 -2.79
CA LEU A 118 -3.32 -11.76 -4.10
C LEU A 118 -1.93 -11.20 -4.41
N CYS A 119 -1.70 -9.91 -4.15
CA CYS A 119 -0.41 -9.27 -4.34
C CYS A 119 0.65 -9.90 -3.43
N ASP A 120 0.36 -10.04 -2.13
CA ASP A 120 1.24 -10.69 -1.17
C ASP A 120 1.59 -12.11 -1.60
N LYS A 121 0.57 -12.89 -1.97
CA LYS A 121 0.72 -14.30 -2.38
C LYS A 121 1.73 -14.46 -3.52
N TYR A 122 1.52 -13.75 -4.63
CA TYR A 122 2.36 -13.95 -5.82
C TYR A 122 3.73 -13.31 -5.70
N VAL A 123 3.86 -12.24 -4.92
CA VAL A 123 5.19 -11.67 -4.60
C VAL A 123 5.95 -12.59 -3.65
N ILE A 124 5.31 -13.19 -2.65
CA ILE A 124 5.93 -14.17 -1.76
C ILE A 124 6.37 -15.42 -2.56
N GLU A 125 5.54 -15.95 -3.45
CA GLU A 125 5.91 -17.06 -4.34
C GLU A 125 7.19 -16.74 -5.12
N GLN A 126 7.30 -15.52 -5.67
CA GLN A 126 8.48 -15.05 -6.38
C GLN A 126 9.69 -14.88 -5.45
N MET A 127 9.52 -14.26 -4.28
CA MET A 127 10.61 -14.08 -3.30
C MET A 127 11.16 -15.42 -2.79
N LEU A 128 10.30 -16.42 -2.58
CA LEU A 128 10.71 -17.79 -2.22
C LEU A 128 11.48 -18.45 -3.36
N ALA A 129 11.05 -18.32 -4.60
CA ALA A 129 11.74 -18.86 -5.78
C ALA A 129 13.13 -18.21 -5.98
N GLN A 130 13.28 -16.92 -5.69
CA GLN A 130 14.57 -16.20 -5.73
C GLN A 130 15.53 -16.63 -4.61
N GLY A 131 15.01 -16.99 -3.44
CA GLY A 131 15.80 -17.32 -2.25
C GLY A 131 16.54 -16.13 -1.60
N THR A 132 16.19 -14.88 -1.94
CA THR A 132 16.89 -13.67 -1.47
C THR A 132 16.16 -12.93 -0.34
N GLY A 133 14.97 -13.42 0.06
CA GLY A 133 14.10 -12.71 0.98
C GLY A 133 13.45 -11.48 0.33
N GLY A 134 12.98 -10.54 1.14
CA GLY A 134 12.35 -9.31 0.68
C GLY A 134 11.54 -8.58 1.75
N ALA A 135 10.90 -7.49 1.37
CA ALA A 135 10.05 -6.70 2.26
C ALA A 135 8.69 -6.42 1.61
N ILE A 136 7.63 -6.71 2.35
CA ILE A 136 6.24 -6.40 1.96
C ILE A 136 5.70 -5.38 2.95
N VAL A 137 5.10 -4.32 2.44
CA VAL A 137 4.38 -3.32 3.23
C VAL A 137 2.95 -3.28 2.76
N ASN A 138 2.01 -3.63 3.61
CA ASN A 138 0.58 -3.57 3.33
C ASN A 138 0.00 -2.23 3.77
N CYS A 139 -0.84 -1.62 2.97
CA CYS A 139 -1.55 -0.41 3.34
C CYS A 139 -2.76 -0.77 4.22
N GLY A 140 -2.57 -0.69 5.53
CA GLY A 140 -3.63 -0.71 6.52
C GLY A 140 -4.37 0.63 6.62
N SER A 141 -4.80 0.95 7.82
CA SER A 141 -5.49 2.22 8.15
C SER A 141 -5.54 2.36 9.68
N ILE A 142 -5.85 3.55 10.20
CA ILE A 142 -6.36 3.70 11.57
C ILE A 142 -7.54 2.75 11.81
N HIS A 143 -8.33 2.46 10.77
CA HIS A 143 -9.46 1.51 10.84
C HIS A 143 -9.04 0.03 10.88
N SER A 144 -7.76 -0.28 10.86
CA SER A 144 -7.21 -1.58 11.27
C SER A 144 -7.17 -1.75 12.80
N HIS A 145 -7.33 -0.65 13.54
CA HIS A 145 -7.20 -0.59 14.99
C HIS A 145 -8.44 -0.02 15.70
N ALA A 146 -9.17 0.88 15.03
CA ALA A 146 -10.34 1.54 15.60
C ALA A 146 -11.49 1.52 14.57
N GLY A 147 -12.66 1.05 15.01
CA GLY A 147 -13.89 1.14 14.21
C GLY A 147 -14.36 2.58 14.10
N LYS A 148 -15.11 2.89 13.03
CA LYS A 148 -15.79 4.17 12.85
C LYS A 148 -17.23 3.94 12.42
N ALA A 149 -18.15 4.71 12.99
CA ALA A 149 -19.56 4.68 12.58
C ALA A 149 -19.70 4.96 11.07
N GLY A 150 -20.47 4.11 10.38
CA GLY A 150 -20.69 4.23 8.94
C GLY A 150 -19.54 3.78 8.04
N VAL A 151 -18.50 3.16 8.59
CA VAL A 151 -17.36 2.63 7.84
C VAL A 151 -17.28 1.12 8.06
N THR A 152 -18.26 0.39 7.48
CA THR A 152 -18.48 -1.04 7.77
C THR A 152 -17.54 -1.96 6.99
N ALA A 153 -17.58 -1.89 5.66
CA ALA A 153 -16.79 -2.77 4.79
C ALA A 153 -15.29 -2.43 4.85
N TYR A 154 -14.96 -1.15 4.80
CA TYR A 154 -13.57 -0.70 4.82
C TYR A 154 -12.85 -1.07 6.13
N SER A 155 -13.50 -0.83 7.29
CA SER A 155 -12.92 -1.23 8.59
C SER A 155 -12.74 -2.74 8.68
N SER A 156 -13.70 -3.53 8.18
CA SER A 156 -13.60 -4.99 8.13
C SER A 156 -12.42 -5.44 7.26
N ALA A 157 -12.27 -4.86 6.06
CA ALA A 157 -11.15 -5.17 5.17
C ALA A 157 -9.81 -4.80 5.80
N LYS A 158 -9.68 -3.59 6.37
CA LYS A 158 -8.42 -3.12 6.97
C LYS A 158 -8.07 -3.84 8.27
N GLY A 159 -9.07 -4.29 9.05
CA GLY A 159 -8.88 -5.22 10.15
C GLY A 159 -8.32 -6.58 9.67
N GLY A 160 -8.86 -7.11 8.57
CA GLY A 160 -8.33 -8.30 7.90
C GLY A 160 -6.89 -8.14 7.42
N VAL A 161 -6.54 -7.01 6.80
CA VAL A 161 -5.16 -6.71 6.36
C VAL A 161 -4.17 -6.73 7.53
N LYS A 162 -4.57 -6.22 8.71
CA LYS A 162 -3.73 -6.27 9.91
C LYS A 162 -3.35 -7.69 10.30
N LEU A 163 -4.33 -8.59 10.41
CA LEU A 163 -4.08 -9.99 10.79
C LEU A 163 -3.40 -10.78 9.67
N LEU A 164 -3.73 -10.51 8.41
CA LEU A 164 -3.02 -11.06 7.26
C LEU A 164 -1.52 -10.73 7.33
N THR A 165 -1.19 -9.45 7.57
CA THR A 165 0.20 -8.98 7.74
C THR A 165 0.93 -9.72 8.84
N GLN A 166 0.31 -9.88 10.01
CA GLN A 166 0.90 -10.61 11.14
C GLN A 166 1.15 -12.08 10.78
N THR A 167 0.15 -12.74 10.20
CA THR A 167 0.24 -14.16 9.82
C THR A 167 1.36 -14.39 8.80
N LEU A 168 1.43 -13.57 7.76
CA LEU A 168 2.47 -13.69 6.73
C LEU A 168 3.86 -13.35 7.29
N GLY A 169 3.97 -12.31 8.12
CA GLY A 169 5.22 -11.93 8.77
C GLY A 169 5.78 -13.05 9.66
N LEU A 170 4.93 -13.75 10.39
CA LEU A 170 5.32 -14.92 11.19
C LEU A 170 5.71 -16.11 10.31
N THR A 171 4.91 -16.37 9.26
CA THR A 171 5.07 -17.56 8.40
C THR A 171 6.39 -17.53 7.64
N TYR A 172 6.78 -16.36 7.10
CA TYR A 172 7.90 -16.25 6.17
C TYR A 172 9.15 -15.58 6.74
N ALA A 173 9.18 -15.29 8.05
CA ALA A 173 10.32 -14.65 8.70
C ALA A 173 11.64 -15.43 8.52
N LYS A 174 11.59 -16.77 8.64
CA LYS A 174 12.79 -17.64 8.49
C LYS A 174 13.33 -17.67 7.06
N GLN A 175 12.53 -17.32 6.06
CA GLN A 175 12.93 -17.18 4.66
C GLN A 175 13.45 -15.76 4.34
N GLY A 176 13.60 -14.92 5.35
CA GLY A 176 14.07 -13.54 5.18
C GLY A 176 13.05 -12.60 4.56
N ILE A 177 11.76 -12.98 4.53
CA ILE A 177 10.67 -12.12 4.03
C ILE A 177 10.01 -11.43 5.22
N ARG A 178 10.10 -10.09 5.26
CA ARG A 178 9.44 -9.26 6.27
C ARG A 178 8.11 -8.76 5.71
N VAL A 179 7.05 -8.89 6.48
CA VAL A 179 5.72 -8.39 6.10
C VAL A 179 5.22 -7.49 7.22
N ASN A 180 4.97 -6.21 6.89
CA ASN A 180 4.51 -5.20 7.83
C ASN A 180 3.34 -4.41 7.22
N ALA A 181 2.60 -3.67 8.04
CA ALA A 181 1.59 -2.73 7.56
C ALA A 181 1.96 -1.30 7.97
N VAL A 182 1.69 -0.35 7.08
CA VAL A 182 1.56 1.06 7.44
C VAL A 182 0.08 1.37 7.64
N CYS A 183 -0.26 2.09 8.70
CA CYS A 183 -1.65 2.41 9.06
C CYS A 183 -1.84 3.93 9.12
N PRO A 184 -2.16 4.57 7.97
CA PRO A 184 -2.37 6.01 7.91
C PRO A 184 -3.64 6.45 8.64
N GLY A 185 -3.62 7.68 9.19
CA GLY A 185 -4.81 8.46 9.51
C GLY A 185 -5.47 9.04 8.26
N TYR A 186 -6.15 10.17 8.40
CA TYR A 186 -6.66 10.91 7.24
C TYR A 186 -5.52 11.70 6.60
N ILE A 187 -5.22 11.33 5.36
CA ILE A 187 -4.12 11.88 4.56
C ILE A 187 -4.70 12.70 3.42
N ASP A 188 -4.15 13.88 3.17
CA ASP A 188 -4.59 14.77 2.10
C ASP A 188 -4.22 14.19 0.72
N THR A 189 -5.15 13.45 0.15
CA THR A 189 -5.00 12.69 -1.11
C THR A 189 -6.25 12.77 -1.96
N PRO A 190 -6.19 12.43 -3.26
CA PRO A 190 -7.37 12.32 -4.12
C PRO A 190 -8.48 11.41 -3.56
N LEU A 191 -8.14 10.41 -2.74
CA LEU A 191 -9.11 9.49 -2.13
C LEU A 191 -10.15 10.21 -1.26
N ILE A 192 -9.77 11.33 -0.64
CA ILE A 192 -10.64 12.15 0.20
C ILE A 192 -10.84 13.56 -0.38
N ALA A 193 -10.51 13.76 -1.66
CA ALA A 193 -10.73 15.02 -2.34
C ALA A 193 -12.23 15.30 -2.53
N GLY A 194 -12.59 16.57 -2.73
CA GLY A 194 -13.98 16.98 -2.95
C GLY A 194 -14.83 17.09 -1.67
N ARG A 195 -14.26 16.90 -0.47
CA ARG A 195 -14.90 17.16 0.81
C ARG A 195 -15.16 18.66 0.98
N ASN A 196 -16.31 19.00 1.59
CA ASN A 196 -16.59 20.38 1.97
C ASN A 196 -15.75 20.82 3.19
N GLU A 197 -15.75 22.12 3.47
CA GLU A 197 -14.96 22.70 4.56
C GLU A 197 -15.31 22.09 5.93
N ALA A 198 -16.60 21.94 6.24
CA ALA A 198 -17.04 21.36 7.52
C ALA A 198 -16.54 19.93 7.74
N LEU A 199 -16.56 19.09 6.68
CA LEU A 199 -16.01 17.75 6.76
C LEU A 199 -14.48 17.79 6.91
N ASN A 200 -13.80 18.70 6.23
CA ASN A 200 -12.35 18.89 6.35
C ASN A 200 -11.96 19.27 7.79
N GLU A 201 -12.64 20.27 8.37
CA GLU A 201 -12.43 20.67 9.77
C GLU A 201 -12.70 19.52 10.75
N HIS A 202 -13.79 18.77 10.51
CA HIS A 202 -14.09 17.59 11.32
C HIS A 202 -12.95 16.55 11.27
N LEU A 203 -12.45 16.22 10.08
CA LEU A 203 -11.35 15.25 9.94
C LEU A 203 -10.04 15.75 10.58
N ILE A 204 -9.75 17.06 10.48
CA ILE A 204 -8.60 17.69 11.15
C ILE A 204 -8.76 17.56 12.67
N GLY A 205 -9.95 17.87 13.21
CA GLY A 205 -10.22 17.79 14.64
C GLY A 205 -10.10 16.39 15.25
N LEU A 206 -10.17 15.35 14.43
CA LEU A 206 -9.93 13.97 14.86
C LEU A 206 -8.45 13.62 15.12
N HIS A 207 -7.52 14.51 14.72
CA HIS A 207 -6.09 14.28 14.90
C HIS A 207 -5.53 15.21 15.96
N PRO A 208 -4.95 14.72 17.06
CA PRO A 208 -4.26 15.55 18.07
C PRO A 208 -3.22 16.51 17.51
N MET A 209 -2.57 16.17 16.40
CA MET A 209 -1.63 17.08 15.71
C MET A 209 -2.31 18.26 15.00
N GLY A 210 -3.65 18.36 15.00
CA GLY A 210 -4.41 19.50 14.47
C GLY A 210 -4.35 19.70 12.95
N ARG A 211 -4.04 18.64 12.20
CA ARG A 211 -3.97 18.67 10.73
C ARG A 211 -4.14 17.27 10.13
N LEU A 212 -4.43 17.24 8.84
CA LEU A 212 -4.31 15.99 8.06
C LEU A 212 -2.82 15.63 7.86
N GLY A 213 -2.58 14.33 7.66
CA GLY A 213 -1.27 13.85 7.23
C GLY A 213 -1.00 14.20 5.76
N LYS A 214 0.28 14.24 5.39
CA LYS A 214 0.71 14.40 4.00
C LYS A 214 1.12 13.06 3.43
N PRO A 215 0.93 12.80 2.11
CA PRO A 215 1.38 11.57 1.47
C PRO A 215 2.87 11.24 1.73
N GLU A 216 3.72 12.28 1.78
CA GLU A 216 5.17 12.13 2.03
C GLU A 216 5.48 11.57 3.43
N GLU A 217 4.63 11.85 4.42
CA GLU A 217 4.81 11.34 5.78
C GLU A 217 4.57 9.83 5.83
N VAL A 218 3.55 9.37 5.10
CA VAL A 218 3.27 7.93 4.94
C VAL A 218 4.34 7.25 4.09
N ALA A 219 4.73 7.85 2.95
CA ALA A 219 5.75 7.29 2.06
C ALA A 219 7.11 7.09 2.77
N LYS A 220 7.48 8.00 3.68
CA LYS A 220 8.70 7.85 4.52
C LYS A 220 8.61 6.67 5.49
N ALA A 221 7.43 6.43 6.06
CA ALA A 221 7.21 5.26 6.92
C ALA A 221 7.25 3.95 6.12
N VAL A 222 6.67 3.95 4.90
CA VAL A 222 6.77 2.83 3.96
C VAL A 222 8.22 2.57 3.56
N LEU A 223 8.99 3.62 3.24
CA LEU A 223 10.42 3.52 2.94
C LEU A 223 11.21 2.88 4.10
N PHE A 224 10.94 3.30 5.34
CA PHE A 224 11.56 2.67 6.51
C PHE A 224 11.25 1.18 6.58
N LEU A 225 9.97 0.79 6.50
CA LEU A 225 9.56 -0.61 6.58
C LEU A 225 10.09 -1.45 5.40
N ALA A 226 10.25 -0.87 4.22
CA ALA A 226 10.76 -1.51 3.02
C ALA A 226 12.29 -1.68 3.01
N SER A 227 13.01 -0.81 3.71
CA SER A 227 14.48 -0.77 3.74
C SER A 227 15.08 -1.71 4.79
N ASP A 228 16.40 -1.88 4.75
CA ASP A 228 17.17 -2.66 5.72
C ASP A 228 17.22 -1.98 7.11
N ASP A 229 16.81 -0.70 7.24
CA ASP A 229 16.64 -0.03 8.54
C ASP A 229 15.59 -0.73 9.42
N ALA A 230 14.65 -1.47 8.80
CA ALA A 230 13.63 -2.28 9.47
C ALA A 230 13.98 -3.78 9.50
N SER A 231 15.27 -4.14 9.47
CA SER A 231 15.72 -5.53 9.37
C SER A 231 15.24 -6.46 10.49
N PHE A 232 14.87 -5.91 11.65
CA PHE A 232 14.30 -6.68 12.78
C PHE A 232 12.81 -6.36 13.02
N VAL A 233 12.12 -5.82 12.01
CA VAL A 233 10.69 -5.45 12.07
C VAL A 233 9.90 -6.32 11.11
N THR A 234 9.04 -7.20 11.64
CA THR A 234 8.08 -8.01 10.87
C THR A 234 6.81 -8.25 11.68
N GLY A 235 5.66 -8.36 11.00
CA GLY A 235 4.34 -8.56 11.62
C GLY A 235 3.77 -7.32 12.32
N THR A 236 4.38 -6.14 12.17
CA THR A 236 3.90 -4.91 12.83
C THR A 236 2.90 -4.13 11.99
N SER A 237 2.13 -3.28 12.68
CA SER A 237 1.29 -2.25 12.08
C SER A 237 1.76 -0.88 12.56
N LEU A 238 2.49 -0.16 11.73
CA LEU A 238 3.02 1.16 12.05
C LEU A 238 1.97 2.25 11.80
N LEU A 239 1.48 2.85 12.87
CA LEU A 239 0.54 3.96 12.82
C LEU A 239 1.25 5.24 12.35
N VAL A 240 0.65 5.93 11.37
CA VAL A 240 1.07 7.25 10.84
C VAL A 240 -0.18 8.12 10.82
N ASP A 241 -0.66 8.51 11.99
CA ASP A 241 -2.04 8.94 12.20
C ASP A 241 -2.19 10.24 13.02
N GLY A 242 -1.10 10.95 13.28
CA GLY A 242 -1.15 12.21 14.04
C GLY A 242 -1.75 12.07 15.44
N GLY A 243 -1.70 10.85 16.04
CA GLY A 243 -2.23 10.55 17.36
C GLY A 243 -3.72 10.15 17.39
N TYR A 244 -4.35 9.93 16.24
CA TYR A 244 -5.77 9.56 16.13
C TYR A 244 -6.14 8.36 17.01
N THR A 245 -5.33 7.31 17.04
CA THR A 245 -5.63 6.07 17.78
C THR A 245 -5.11 6.06 19.22
N ALA A 246 -4.43 7.13 19.64
CA ALA A 246 -3.85 7.24 20.98
C ALA A 246 -4.77 7.94 22.02
N GLN A 247 -5.95 8.40 21.61
CA GLN A 247 -6.93 9.12 22.42
C GLN A 247 -8.14 8.25 22.77
#